data_7932178e0c20418d46a678e1a7a69f5c
#
_entry.id   7932178e0c20418d46a678e1a7a69f5c
#
_cell.length_a   1.000
_cell.length_b   1.000
_cell.length_c   1.000
_cell.angle_alpha   90.00
_cell.angle_beta   90.00
_cell.angle_gamma   90.00
#
_symmetry.space_group_name_H-M   'P 1'
#
loop_
_entity.id
_entity.type
_entity.pdbx_description
1 polymer ?
#
loop_
_entity_poly.entity_id
_entity_poly.type
_entity_poly.pdbx_seq_one_letter_code
_entity_poly.pdbx_strand_id
1 'polypeptide(L)'
;QAHLANEVQVKIRERYTTDNTDDQVAPLFFVPTAYALNYGASYTLNNLKKVDSEVVIAFTGYDCFSNIRPSAIDDMAGRVGRNPVMWWNNPVNDDHDDRIYMRELTTHWTIEKTGAINTLNGLILNPMNQAQASKIALFGAADYSWNPNAFDVHKNWEEVFHRIADPGDTQTAE
;
A
#
# COMPACT_ATOMS: atom_id res chain seq x y z
N GLN A 1 -15.58 15.59 2.85
CA GLN A 1 -14.33 15.08 2.28
C GLN A 1 -14.44 14.88 0.77
N ALA A 2 -15.43 14.13 0.26
CA ALA A 2 -15.57 13.90 -1.18
C ALA A 2 -15.67 15.20 -2.00
N HIS A 3 -16.45 16.17 -1.55
CA HIS A 3 -16.57 17.48 -2.21
C HIS A 3 -15.21 18.20 -2.28
N LEU A 4 -14.48 18.26 -1.16
CA LEU A 4 -13.17 18.89 -1.12
C LEU A 4 -12.16 18.19 -2.02
N ALA A 5 -12.15 16.84 -2.02
CA ALA A 5 -11.27 16.08 -2.91
C ALA A 5 -11.55 16.38 -4.39
N ASN A 6 -12.83 16.49 -4.76
CA ASN A 6 -13.23 16.83 -6.12
C ASN A 6 -12.80 18.25 -6.51
N GLU A 7 -12.96 19.23 -5.62
CA GLU A 7 -12.51 20.61 -5.87
C GLU A 7 -10.99 20.68 -6.06
N VAL A 8 -10.23 19.95 -5.23
CA VAL A 8 -8.76 19.89 -5.36
C VAL A 8 -8.37 19.22 -6.68
N GLN A 9 -9.02 18.12 -7.07
CA GLN A 9 -8.75 17.45 -8.34
C GLN A 9 -9.01 18.37 -9.56
N VAL A 10 -10.11 19.13 -9.52
CA VAL A 10 -10.40 20.13 -10.56
C VAL A 10 -9.29 21.17 -10.66
N LYS A 11 -8.84 21.71 -9.51
CA LYS A 11 -7.76 22.71 -9.49
C LYS A 11 -6.42 22.15 -9.97
N ILE A 12 -6.13 20.89 -9.66
CA ILE A 12 -4.96 20.20 -10.21
C ILE A 12 -5.02 20.18 -11.74
N ARG A 13 -6.14 19.75 -12.31
CA ARG A 13 -6.32 19.73 -13.76
C ARG A 13 -6.19 21.13 -14.39
N GLU A 14 -6.89 22.12 -13.84
CA GLU A 14 -6.83 23.50 -14.32
C GLU A 14 -5.40 24.07 -14.33
N ARG A 15 -4.65 23.82 -13.27
CA ARG A 15 -3.28 24.33 -13.13
C ARG A 15 -2.35 23.76 -14.21
N TYR A 16 -2.42 22.47 -14.46
CA TYR A 16 -1.49 21.81 -15.36
C TYR A 16 -1.92 21.88 -16.85
N THR A 17 -3.21 22.01 -17.14
CA THR A 17 -3.67 22.28 -18.51
C THR A 17 -3.31 23.69 -19.01
N THR A 18 -3.11 24.64 -18.10
CA THR A 18 -2.77 26.03 -18.48
C THR A 18 -1.30 26.18 -18.87
N ASP A 19 -0.42 25.33 -18.36
CA ASP A 19 1.02 25.46 -18.56
C ASP A 19 1.53 24.72 -19.81
N ASN A 20 0.62 24.12 -20.59
CA ASN A 20 0.89 23.48 -21.90
C ASN A 20 2.05 22.49 -21.91
N THR A 21 2.28 21.82 -20.77
CA THR A 21 3.25 20.73 -20.66
C THR A 21 2.56 19.42 -20.97
N ASP A 22 3.14 18.61 -21.86
CA ASP A 22 2.71 17.23 -22.14
C ASP A 22 2.91 16.28 -20.94
N ASP A 23 3.25 16.84 -19.79
CA ASP A 23 3.46 16.09 -18.57
C ASP A 23 2.12 15.56 -18.04
N GLN A 24 2.02 14.26 -17.91
CA GLN A 24 0.87 13.61 -17.28
C GLN A 24 0.75 14.07 -15.84
N VAL A 25 -0.32 14.77 -15.53
CA VAL A 25 -0.60 15.21 -14.16
C VAL A 25 -0.96 14.02 -13.33
N ALA A 26 -0.21 13.81 -12.25
CA ALA A 26 -0.54 12.79 -11.27
C ALA A 26 -1.91 13.11 -10.62
N PRO A 27 -2.81 12.15 -10.51
CA PRO A 27 -4.10 12.36 -9.86
C PRO A 27 -3.91 12.63 -8.36
N LEU A 28 -4.90 13.28 -7.76
CA LEU A 28 -4.95 13.45 -6.31
C LEU A 28 -4.93 12.07 -5.64
N PHE A 29 -3.97 11.87 -4.73
CA PHE A 29 -3.95 10.72 -3.84
C PHE A 29 -4.66 11.08 -2.53
N PHE A 30 -5.73 10.37 -2.23
CA PHE A 30 -6.64 10.69 -1.14
C PHE A 30 -6.76 9.54 -0.13
N VAL A 31 -6.41 9.84 1.11
CA VAL A 31 -6.63 8.95 2.25
C VAL A 31 -7.81 9.53 3.04
N PRO A 32 -8.97 8.90 3.05
CA PRO A 32 -10.12 9.39 3.79
C PRO A 32 -9.90 9.25 5.31
N THR A 33 -10.61 10.04 6.11
CA THR A 33 -10.58 9.90 7.58
C THR A 33 -11.00 8.49 8.04
N ALA A 34 -11.95 7.87 7.33
CA ALA A 34 -12.31 6.46 7.48
C ALA A 34 -11.41 5.59 6.59
N TYR A 35 -10.11 5.58 6.87
CA TYR A 35 -9.10 4.89 6.08
C TYR A 35 -9.06 3.37 6.29
N ALA A 36 -9.77 2.88 7.28
CA ALA A 36 -9.95 1.44 7.55
C ALA A 36 -11.45 1.10 7.61
N LEU A 37 -11.80 -0.10 7.15
CA LEU A 37 -13.21 -0.52 7.05
C LEU A 37 -13.92 -0.57 8.40
N ASN A 38 -13.21 -0.92 9.47
CA ASN A 38 -13.75 -0.97 10.82
C ASN A 38 -13.87 0.41 11.48
N TYR A 39 -13.21 1.45 10.95
CA TYR A 39 -13.21 2.80 11.55
C TYR A 39 -14.31 3.70 10.99
N GLY A 40 -14.86 3.35 9.85
CA GLY A 40 -15.87 4.15 9.18
C GLY A 40 -17.28 3.61 9.37
N ALA A 41 -18.21 4.47 9.73
CA ALA A 41 -19.61 4.14 9.53
C ALA A 41 -19.86 3.89 8.03
N SER A 42 -20.69 2.93 7.70
CA SER A 42 -21.04 2.58 6.30
C SER A 42 -21.45 3.81 5.47
N TYR A 43 -22.08 4.79 6.08
CA TYR A 43 -22.42 6.06 5.46
C TYR A 43 -21.18 6.83 4.96
N THR A 44 -20.13 6.93 5.78
CA THR A 44 -18.91 7.68 5.40
C THR A 44 -18.21 7.01 4.23
N LEU A 45 -18.04 5.70 4.29
CA LEU A 45 -17.38 4.92 3.22
C LEU A 45 -18.20 4.95 1.92
N ASN A 46 -19.52 4.80 1.99
CA ASN A 46 -20.37 4.84 0.80
C ASN A 46 -20.40 6.21 0.11
N ASN A 47 -20.11 7.30 0.82
CA ASN A 47 -19.98 8.61 0.21
C ASN A 47 -18.70 8.77 -0.63
N LEU A 48 -17.71 7.88 -0.48
CA LEU A 48 -16.50 7.90 -1.29
C LEU A 48 -16.77 7.58 -2.78
N LYS A 49 -17.91 6.96 -3.10
CA LYS A 49 -18.38 6.81 -4.50
C LYS A 49 -18.58 8.14 -5.22
N LYS A 50 -18.77 9.22 -4.47
CA LYS A 50 -18.97 10.58 -5.01
C LYS A 50 -17.66 11.29 -5.32
N VAL A 51 -16.53 10.69 -4.93
CA VAL A 51 -15.21 11.21 -5.26
C VAL A 51 -14.95 10.98 -6.75
N ASP A 52 -14.40 11.99 -7.40
CA ASP A 52 -14.05 11.97 -8.83
C ASP A 52 -13.27 10.69 -9.18
N SER A 53 -13.57 10.10 -10.33
CA SER A 53 -13.01 8.81 -10.74
C SER A 53 -11.49 8.81 -10.93
N GLU A 54 -10.89 9.97 -11.19
CA GLU A 54 -9.44 10.10 -11.30
C GLU A 54 -8.74 10.14 -9.94
N VAL A 55 -9.43 10.54 -8.87
CA VAL A 55 -8.84 10.57 -7.53
C VAL A 55 -8.53 9.16 -7.07
N VAL A 56 -7.27 8.92 -6.74
CA VAL A 56 -6.81 7.65 -6.18
C VAL A 56 -7.19 7.57 -4.71
N ILE A 57 -7.98 6.58 -4.33
CA ILE A 57 -8.40 6.37 -2.95
C ILE A 57 -7.59 5.24 -2.33
N ALA A 58 -7.00 5.51 -1.16
CA ALA A 58 -6.25 4.53 -0.39
C ALA A 58 -6.94 4.18 0.92
N PHE A 59 -6.69 2.97 1.40
CA PHE A 59 -7.15 2.46 2.68
C PHE A 59 -6.14 1.46 3.25
N THR A 60 -6.23 1.16 4.57
CA THR A 60 -5.28 0.27 5.26
C THR A 60 -5.76 -1.17 5.40
N GLY A 61 -6.99 -1.46 5.01
CA GLY A 61 -7.64 -2.75 5.20
C GLY A 61 -8.79 -2.68 6.19
N TYR A 62 -9.00 -3.74 6.97
CA TYR A 62 -10.03 -3.73 8.01
C TYR A 62 -9.68 -2.79 9.17
N ASP A 63 -8.42 -2.76 9.56
CA ASP A 63 -7.89 -1.94 10.64
C ASP A 63 -6.66 -1.15 10.19
N CYS A 64 -6.08 -0.34 11.06
CA CYS A 64 -4.85 0.41 10.79
C CYS A 64 -3.71 -0.52 10.40
N PHE A 65 -3.53 -1.59 11.16
CA PHE A 65 -2.58 -2.67 10.85
C PHE A 65 -3.36 -3.88 10.37
N SER A 66 -3.33 -4.14 9.08
CA SER A 66 -4.10 -5.21 8.46
C SER A 66 -3.24 -6.06 7.54
N ASN A 67 -3.64 -7.32 7.41
CA ASN A 67 -3.14 -8.17 6.33
C ASN A 67 -3.78 -7.75 5.01
N ILE A 68 -3.11 -8.05 3.90
CA ILE A 68 -3.69 -7.93 2.56
C ILE A 68 -4.71 -9.07 2.39
N ARG A 69 -6.00 -8.73 2.48
CA ARG A 69 -7.10 -9.71 2.39
C ARG A 69 -7.99 -9.39 1.21
N PRO A 70 -8.28 -10.37 0.34
CA PRO A 70 -9.22 -10.19 -0.77
C PRO A 70 -10.55 -9.60 -0.33
N SER A 71 -11.11 -10.12 0.76
CA SER A 71 -12.40 -9.65 1.28
C SER A 71 -12.41 -8.17 1.68
N ALA A 72 -11.31 -7.65 2.22
CA ALA A 72 -11.19 -6.23 2.54
C ALA A 72 -11.08 -5.38 1.27
N ILE A 73 -10.35 -5.86 0.28
CA ILE A 73 -10.18 -5.18 -1.01
C ILE A 73 -11.51 -5.12 -1.75
N ASP A 74 -12.22 -6.25 -1.83
CA ASP A 74 -13.52 -6.35 -2.48
C ASP A 74 -14.58 -5.48 -1.80
N ASP A 75 -14.61 -5.48 -0.46
CA ASP A 75 -15.53 -4.62 0.30
C ASP A 75 -15.23 -3.14 0.04
N MET A 76 -13.96 -2.75 0.06
CA MET A 76 -13.59 -1.37 -0.24
C MET A 76 -13.90 -1.00 -1.70
N ALA A 77 -13.57 -1.86 -2.66
CA ALA A 77 -13.89 -1.65 -4.08
C ALA A 77 -15.41 -1.47 -4.29
N GLY A 78 -16.22 -2.30 -3.64
CA GLY A 78 -17.67 -2.18 -3.66
C GLY A 78 -18.19 -0.86 -3.07
N ARG A 79 -17.55 -0.35 -2.02
CA ARG A 79 -17.92 0.90 -1.37
C ARG A 79 -17.49 2.15 -2.14
N VAL A 80 -16.34 2.11 -2.80
CA VAL A 80 -15.83 3.26 -3.57
C VAL A 80 -16.14 3.18 -5.07
N GLY A 81 -16.62 2.03 -5.55
CA GLY A 81 -17.01 1.82 -6.94
C GLY A 81 -15.83 1.63 -7.92
N ARG A 82 -14.63 1.37 -7.41
CA ARG A 82 -13.40 1.13 -8.18
C ARG A 82 -12.34 0.43 -7.36
N ASN A 83 -11.31 -0.10 -8.01
CA ASN A 83 -10.18 -0.72 -7.32
C ASN A 83 -9.43 0.33 -6.47
N PRO A 84 -9.23 0.07 -5.18
CA PRO A 84 -8.51 0.98 -4.29
C PRO A 84 -7.01 0.78 -4.37
N VAL A 85 -6.25 1.72 -3.79
CA VAL A 85 -4.87 1.52 -3.39
C VAL A 85 -4.81 1.08 -1.94
N MET A 86 -3.98 0.13 -1.61
CA MET A 86 -3.73 -0.23 -0.22
C MET A 86 -2.53 0.55 0.32
N TRP A 87 -2.75 1.31 1.38
CA TRP A 87 -1.71 1.82 2.24
C TRP A 87 -1.42 0.76 3.30
N TRP A 88 -0.38 -0.01 3.09
CA TRP A 88 -0.06 -1.11 3.97
C TRP A 88 0.93 -0.68 5.05
N ASN A 89 0.47 -0.67 6.30
CA ASN A 89 1.30 -0.38 7.46
C ASN A 89 2.19 -1.59 7.80
N ASN A 90 3.22 -1.78 6.97
CA ASN A 90 4.23 -2.82 7.09
C ASN A 90 5.54 -2.34 6.46
N PRO A 91 6.66 -2.40 7.16
CA PRO A 91 6.90 -2.87 8.51
C PRO A 91 6.89 -1.76 9.58
N VAL A 92 6.16 -0.68 9.40
CA VAL A 92 6.11 0.43 10.38
C VAL A 92 5.94 -0.08 11.80
N ASN A 93 6.64 0.55 12.74
CA ASN A 93 6.69 0.17 14.16
C ASN A 93 6.31 1.30 15.12
N ASP A 94 5.52 2.28 14.65
CA ASP A 94 5.11 3.44 15.45
C ASP A 94 4.31 3.10 16.71
N ASP A 95 3.68 1.93 16.73
CA ASP A 95 2.96 1.38 17.88
C ASP A 95 3.87 0.67 18.89
N HIS A 96 5.09 0.32 18.47
CA HIS A 96 6.10 -0.38 19.23
C HIS A 96 7.50 0.03 18.78
N ASP A 97 7.90 1.26 19.09
CA ASP A 97 9.18 1.86 18.67
C ASP A 97 10.43 1.16 19.26
N ASP A 98 10.23 0.31 20.27
CA ASP A 98 11.23 -0.57 20.86
C ASP A 98 11.48 -1.87 20.04
N ARG A 99 10.77 -2.08 18.93
CA ARG A 99 10.83 -3.30 18.12
C ARG A 99 11.25 -3.03 16.69
N ILE A 100 12.02 -3.97 16.16
CA ILE A 100 12.36 -4.02 14.72
C ILE A 100 11.58 -5.16 14.08
N TYR A 101 10.75 -4.84 13.12
CA TYR A 101 9.96 -5.83 12.38
C TYR A 101 10.72 -6.36 11.18
N MET A 102 11.59 -7.33 11.43
CA MET A 102 12.33 -8.08 10.42
C MET A 102 11.85 -9.53 10.41
N ARG A 103 10.95 -9.86 9.50
CA ARG A 103 10.43 -11.22 9.38
C ARG A 103 10.15 -11.56 7.92
N GLU A 104 10.08 -12.84 7.65
CA GLU A 104 9.58 -13.35 6.39
C GLU A 104 8.19 -12.80 6.08
N LEU A 105 7.94 -12.52 4.82
CA LEU A 105 6.62 -12.14 4.34
C LEU A 105 5.74 -13.41 4.22
N THR A 106 5.22 -13.87 5.35
CA THR A 106 4.43 -15.10 5.40
C THR A 106 2.95 -14.82 5.14
N THR A 107 2.27 -15.80 4.58
CA THR A 107 0.82 -15.76 4.35
C THR A 107 0.00 -15.64 5.62
N HIS A 108 0.55 -16.06 6.75
CA HIS A 108 -0.20 -16.10 8.01
C HIS A 108 -0.37 -14.70 8.63
N TRP A 109 0.61 -13.80 8.44
CA TRP A 109 0.61 -12.49 9.09
C TRP A 109 0.41 -11.32 8.13
N THR A 110 0.75 -11.50 6.86
CA THR A 110 0.94 -10.37 5.96
C THR A 110 0.17 -10.46 4.66
N ILE A 111 0.08 -11.64 4.05
CA ILE A 111 -0.51 -11.82 2.72
C ILE A 111 -1.28 -13.13 2.67
N GLU A 112 -2.50 -13.08 2.18
CA GLU A 112 -3.23 -14.29 1.78
C GLU A 112 -2.83 -14.68 0.35
N LYS A 113 -2.48 -15.97 0.14
CA LYS A 113 -2.10 -16.52 -1.18
C LYS A 113 -3.30 -16.61 -2.13
N THR A 114 -3.94 -15.52 -2.44
CA THR A 114 -5.19 -15.55 -3.21
C THR A 114 -5.20 -14.62 -4.42
N GLY A 115 -4.04 -14.03 -4.76
CA GLY A 115 -3.99 -13.08 -5.87
C GLY A 115 -4.67 -11.74 -5.57
N ALA A 116 -4.92 -11.44 -4.29
CA ALA A 116 -5.59 -10.22 -3.86
C ALA A 116 -4.95 -8.95 -4.42
N ILE A 117 -3.62 -8.96 -4.56
CA ILE A 117 -2.90 -7.82 -5.09
C ILE A 117 -3.28 -7.47 -6.54
N ASN A 118 -3.78 -8.44 -7.31
CA ASN A 118 -4.21 -8.21 -8.70
C ASN A 118 -5.49 -7.35 -8.79
N THR A 119 -6.21 -7.20 -7.69
CA THR A 119 -7.43 -6.37 -7.62
C THR A 119 -7.19 -5.01 -6.99
N LEU A 120 -5.96 -4.71 -6.60
CA LEU A 120 -5.55 -3.38 -6.15
C LEU A 120 -5.14 -2.50 -7.33
N ASN A 121 -5.39 -1.20 -7.21
CA ASN A 121 -4.86 -0.20 -8.12
C ASN A 121 -3.41 0.19 -7.77
N GLY A 122 -2.93 -0.22 -6.63
CA GLY A 122 -1.55 -0.05 -6.16
C GLY A 122 -1.36 -0.46 -4.71
N LEU A 123 -0.11 -0.58 -4.33
CA LEU A 123 0.33 -0.89 -2.98
C LEU A 123 1.37 0.14 -2.54
N ILE A 124 1.12 0.77 -1.40
CA ILE A 124 2.07 1.67 -0.74
C ILE A 124 2.47 1.04 0.58
N LEU A 125 3.76 0.99 0.84
CA LEU A 125 4.32 0.46 2.07
C LEU A 125 4.71 1.61 2.99
N ASN A 126 4.39 1.46 4.27
CA ASN A 126 4.81 2.37 5.32
C ASN A 126 5.95 1.70 6.12
N PRO A 127 7.22 2.12 5.91
CA PRO A 127 8.37 1.49 6.56
C PRO A 127 8.58 2.01 7.98
N MET A 128 9.46 1.31 8.72
CA MET A 128 9.98 1.80 10.01
C MET A 128 10.91 3.01 9.80
N ASN A 129 11.13 3.80 10.84
CA ASN A 129 12.17 4.83 10.87
C ASN A 129 13.58 4.25 10.64
N GLN A 130 13.78 2.99 10.99
CA GLN A 130 15.02 2.24 10.77
C GLN A 130 15.10 1.77 9.31
N ALA A 131 15.56 2.66 8.44
CA ALA A 131 15.53 2.46 6.99
C ALA A 131 16.24 1.19 6.53
N GLN A 132 17.40 0.87 7.10
CA GLN A 132 18.15 -0.34 6.71
C GLN A 132 17.40 -1.62 7.09
N ALA A 133 16.85 -1.70 8.29
CA ALA A 133 16.07 -2.84 8.73
C ALA A 133 14.77 -3.00 7.92
N SER A 134 14.16 -1.90 7.50
CA SER A 134 12.97 -1.91 6.66
C SER A 134 13.18 -2.55 5.29
N LYS A 135 14.41 -2.52 4.75
CA LYS A 135 14.72 -3.08 3.43
C LYS A 135 14.32 -4.55 3.30
N ILE A 136 14.42 -5.31 4.38
CA ILE A 136 14.07 -6.74 4.39
C ILE A 136 12.58 -6.94 4.07
N ALA A 137 11.70 -6.25 4.77
CA ALA A 137 10.26 -6.35 4.52
C ALA A 137 9.86 -5.70 3.18
N LEU A 138 10.51 -4.59 2.80
CA LEU A 138 10.27 -3.93 1.52
C LEU A 138 10.65 -4.82 0.34
N PHE A 139 11.76 -5.55 0.44
CA PHE A 139 12.18 -6.51 -0.59
C PHE A 139 11.13 -7.61 -0.78
N GLY A 140 10.67 -8.21 0.33
CA GLY A 140 9.62 -9.23 0.28
C GLY A 140 8.32 -8.73 -0.34
N ALA A 141 7.89 -7.53 0.03
CA ALA A 141 6.67 -6.93 -0.51
C ALA A 141 6.80 -6.59 -2.00
N ALA A 142 7.96 -6.11 -2.43
CA ALA A 142 8.24 -5.81 -3.85
C ALA A 142 8.22 -7.08 -4.71
N ASP A 143 8.88 -8.13 -4.28
CA ASP A 143 8.93 -9.42 -4.97
C ASP A 143 7.53 -10.05 -5.08
N TYR A 144 6.77 -10.05 -3.97
CA TYR A 144 5.39 -10.49 -3.98
C TYR A 144 4.53 -9.67 -4.95
N SER A 145 4.67 -8.34 -4.95
CA SER A 145 3.89 -7.46 -5.82
C SER A 145 4.19 -7.67 -7.29
N TRP A 146 5.42 -8.05 -7.60
CA TRP A 146 5.85 -8.30 -8.97
C TRP A 146 5.19 -9.53 -9.57
N ASN A 147 5.18 -10.64 -8.84
CA ASN A 147 4.53 -11.88 -9.27
C ASN A 147 4.05 -12.72 -8.08
N PRO A 148 2.85 -12.46 -7.55
CA PRO A 148 2.34 -13.15 -6.37
C PRO A 148 2.17 -14.66 -6.58
N ASN A 149 1.98 -15.12 -7.82
CA ASN A 149 1.83 -16.55 -8.13
C ASN A 149 3.15 -17.31 -8.08
N ALA A 150 4.27 -16.64 -8.36
CA ALA A 150 5.61 -17.23 -8.31
C ALA A 150 6.33 -16.94 -6.98
N PHE A 151 5.75 -16.14 -6.11
CA PHE A 151 6.36 -15.75 -4.85
C PHE A 151 6.58 -16.96 -3.94
N ASP A 152 7.84 -17.17 -3.53
CA ASP A 152 8.28 -18.20 -2.60
C ASP A 152 8.91 -17.52 -1.37
N VAL A 153 8.26 -17.67 -0.23
CA VAL A 153 8.66 -17.03 1.03
C VAL A 153 10.10 -17.37 1.42
N HIS A 154 10.47 -18.65 1.34
CA HIS A 154 11.78 -19.09 1.79
C HIS A 154 12.90 -18.62 0.86
N LYS A 155 12.68 -18.73 -0.44
CA LYS A 155 13.65 -18.22 -1.42
C LYS A 155 13.81 -16.71 -1.32
N ASN A 156 12.72 -15.98 -1.14
CA ASN A 156 12.75 -14.55 -0.94
C ASN A 156 13.55 -14.19 0.32
N TRP A 157 13.32 -14.92 1.43
CA TRP A 157 14.02 -14.70 2.68
C TRP A 157 15.53 -14.96 2.58
N GLU A 158 15.94 -16.00 1.90
CA GLU A 158 17.36 -16.28 1.62
C GLU A 158 17.97 -15.19 0.71
N GLU A 159 17.28 -14.85 -0.37
CA GLU A 159 17.79 -13.90 -1.37
C GLU A 159 17.92 -12.47 -0.82
N VAL A 160 17.07 -12.05 0.11
CA VAL A 160 17.09 -10.68 0.64
C VAL A 160 18.43 -10.33 1.29
N PHE A 161 19.04 -11.26 2.02
CA PHE A 161 20.34 -11.03 2.67
C PHE A 161 21.48 -10.88 1.66
N HIS A 162 21.45 -11.65 0.58
CA HIS A 162 22.41 -11.50 -0.51
C HIS A 162 22.26 -10.18 -1.27
N ARG A 163 21.04 -9.67 -1.38
CA ARG A 163 20.76 -8.42 -2.10
C ARG A 163 20.99 -7.15 -1.28
N ILE A 164 20.84 -7.25 0.03
CA ILE A 164 20.95 -6.09 0.94
C ILE A 164 22.36 -5.98 1.51
N ALA A 165 23.11 -7.10 1.61
CA ALA A 165 24.51 -7.07 1.99
C ALA A 165 25.31 -6.20 1.01
N ASP A 166 26.21 -5.39 1.54
CA ASP A 166 27.13 -4.60 0.72
C ASP A 166 27.91 -5.55 -0.20
N PRO A 167 27.90 -5.36 -1.53
CA PRO A 167 28.66 -6.21 -2.46
C PRO A 167 30.17 -6.28 -2.16
N GLY A 168 30.69 -5.36 -1.34
CA GLY A 168 32.07 -5.36 -0.86
C GLY A 168 32.29 -6.10 0.45
N ASP A 169 31.24 -6.46 1.18
CA ASP A 169 31.33 -7.13 2.49
C ASP A 169 30.82 -8.57 2.41
N THR A 170 31.71 -9.47 2.03
CA THR A 170 31.41 -10.91 1.96
C THR A 170 31.17 -11.56 3.31
N GLN A 171 31.36 -10.85 4.44
CA GLN A 171 31.15 -11.37 5.79
C GLN A 171 29.71 -11.17 6.31
N THR A 172 28.91 -10.33 5.66
CA THR A 172 27.52 -10.06 6.10
C THR A 172 26.49 -11.00 5.46
N ALA A 173 26.88 -11.86 4.54
CA ALA A 173 25.99 -12.75 3.78
C ALA A 173 26.02 -14.24 4.23
N GLU A 174 26.79 -14.59 5.27
CA GLU A 174 26.83 -15.96 5.85
C GLU A 174 25.92 -16.09 7.10
#